data_f7ca4e36632b633754edabb9c2fb8aff
#
_entry.id   f7ca4e36632b633754edabb9c2fb8aff
#
_cell.length_a   1.000
_cell.length_b   1.000
_cell.length_c   1.000
_cell.angle_alpha   90.00
_cell.angle_beta   90.00
_cell.angle_gamma   90.00
#
_symmetry.space_group_name_H-M   'P 1'
#
loop_
_entity.id
_entity.type
_entity.pdbx_description
1 polymer ?
#
loop_
_entity_poly.entity_id
_entity_poly.type
_entity_poly.pdbx_seq_one_letter_code
_entity_poly.pdbx_strand_id
1 'polypeptide(L)'
;MTAVLAAGLFFSCSSTKLTSSWKANDAVSKTYHNIMVWGILTEKDSALKANMENHLVNDLADRGYHAISAALVFGANAYRKLSEKEIVDQFRNSGVDAVITIVLLDKQKEELYVPPAIVNNPSSSYDHVDKYYSATYDKVFSPGYYVSTTNYFWESNLFEVNQDKLVYSARTKSFDPASANMQAHENGLLLIRDMTKKKLLKDQVKKD
;
A
#
# COMPACT_ATOMS: atom_id res chain seq x y z
N MET A 1 42.77 -9.25 -19.17
CA MET A 1 41.57 -9.93 -18.69
C MET A 1 40.67 -8.90 -18.05
N THR A 2 39.69 -8.42 -18.76
CA THR A 2 38.75 -7.37 -18.33
C THR A 2 37.47 -8.05 -17.82
N ALA A 3 37.25 -8.04 -16.51
CA ALA A 3 36.03 -8.56 -15.91
C ALA A 3 34.90 -7.55 -16.08
N VAL A 4 33.94 -7.86 -16.94
CA VAL A 4 32.69 -7.10 -17.10
C VAL A 4 31.76 -7.47 -15.94
N LEU A 5 31.60 -6.54 -15.00
CA LEU A 5 30.66 -6.65 -13.89
C LEU A 5 29.25 -6.38 -14.44
N ALA A 6 28.47 -7.44 -14.69
CA ALA A 6 27.08 -7.34 -15.08
C ALA A 6 26.25 -6.89 -13.85
N ALA A 7 25.94 -5.60 -13.76
CA ALA A 7 24.99 -5.06 -12.80
C ALA A 7 23.58 -5.49 -13.20
N GLY A 8 23.08 -6.54 -12.56
CA GLY A 8 21.70 -7.01 -12.70
C GLY A 8 20.74 -5.95 -12.12
N LEU A 9 19.99 -5.27 -12.98
CA LEU A 9 18.89 -4.40 -12.58
C LEU A 9 17.73 -5.29 -12.09
N PHE A 10 17.61 -5.47 -10.79
CA PHE A 10 16.43 -6.05 -10.17
C PHE A 10 15.28 -5.04 -10.28
N PHE A 11 14.43 -5.17 -11.30
CA PHE A 11 13.14 -4.50 -11.33
C PHE A 11 12.26 -5.15 -10.26
N SER A 12 12.21 -4.55 -9.07
CA SER A 12 11.19 -4.89 -8.09
C SER A 12 9.84 -4.46 -8.66
N CYS A 13 9.02 -5.45 -9.01
CA CYS A 13 7.65 -5.21 -9.46
C CYS A 13 6.81 -4.85 -8.22
N SER A 14 6.59 -3.55 -7.97
CA SER A 14 5.71 -3.10 -6.89
C SER A 14 4.26 -3.22 -7.33
N SER A 15 3.42 -3.82 -6.49
CA SER A 15 1.98 -3.92 -6.69
C SER A 15 1.24 -2.61 -6.39
N THR A 16 1.90 -1.68 -5.69
CA THR A 16 1.31 -0.41 -5.23
C THR A 16 1.84 0.77 -6.02
N LYS A 17 0.95 1.67 -6.43
CA LYS A 17 1.27 2.88 -7.21
C LYS A 17 0.64 4.12 -6.59
N LEU A 18 1.38 5.23 -6.59
CA LEU A 18 0.87 6.56 -6.29
C LEU A 18 0.05 7.05 -7.50
N THR A 19 -1.23 7.35 -7.31
CA THR A 19 -2.12 7.82 -8.37
C THR A 19 -2.22 9.34 -8.39
N SER A 20 -2.20 9.97 -7.22
CA SER A 20 -2.16 11.42 -7.08
C SER A 20 -1.55 11.81 -5.74
N SER A 21 -0.96 13.00 -5.67
CA SER A 21 -0.59 13.61 -4.39
C SER A 21 -0.61 15.12 -4.46
N TRP A 22 -0.96 15.72 -3.34
CA TRP A 22 -1.06 17.16 -3.15
C TRP A 22 -0.30 17.58 -1.89
N LYS A 23 0.19 18.81 -1.89
CA LYS A 23 0.82 19.48 -0.76
C LYS A 23 0.27 20.89 -0.64
N ALA A 24 -0.02 21.36 0.56
CA ALA A 24 -0.43 22.74 0.79
C ALA A 24 0.70 23.72 0.39
N ASN A 25 0.33 24.82 -0.29
CA ASN A 25 1.31 25.78 -0.82
C ASN A 25 2.16 26.44 0.27
N ASP A 26 1.59 26.63 1.44
CA ASP A 26 2.23 27.21 2.62
C ASP A 26 2.82 26.16 3.59
N ALA A 27 2.73 24.86 3.25
CA ALA A 27 3.39 23.82 4.03
C ALA A 27 4.90 23.92 3.85
N VAL A 28 5.58 24.17 4.96
CA VAL A 28 7.04 24.23 5.03
C VAL A 28 7.59 22.91 5.58
N SER A 29 8.85 22.64 5.25
CA SER A 29 9.56 21.50 5.82
C SER A 29 9.71 21.69 7.33
N LYS A 30 9.13 20.80 8.08
CA LYS A 30 9.20 20.76 9.56
C LYS A 30 9.84 19.46 10.03
N THR A 31 10.36 19.49 11.24
CA THR A 31 10.70 18.29 11.97
C THR A 31 9.50 17.97 12.86
N TYR A 32 8.82 16.87 12.57
CA TYR A 32 7.80 16.33 13.46
C TYR A 32 8.48 15.48 14.52
N HIS A 33 8.14 15.69 15.79
CA HIS A 33 8.72 14.96 16.90
C HIS A 33 7.93 13.70 17.25
N ASN A 34 6.60 13.81 17.21
CA ASN A 34 5.70 12.70 17.53
C ASN A 34 4.63 12.58 16.43
N ILE A 35 4.71 11.55 15.63
CA ILE A 35 3.74 11.29 14.55
C ILE A 35 2.80 10.18 14.98
N MET A 36 1.51 10.41 14.93
CA MET A 36 0.52 9.34 15.08
C MET A 36 0.10 8.81 13.71
N VAL A 37 0.07 7.51 13.57
CA VAL A 37 -0.47 6.82 12.39
C VAL A 37 -1.85 6.27 12.74
N TRP A 38 -2.86 6.68 11.97
CA TRP A 38 -4.24 6.34 12.22
C TRP A 38 -4.89 5.69 11.00
N GLY A 39 -5.14 4.38 11.09
CA GLY A 39 -5.88 3.61 10.09
C GLY A 39 -7.40 3.77 10.25
N ILE A 40 -8.08 4.13 9.18
CA ILE A 40 -9.53 4.25 9.11
C ILE A 40 -10.05 3.21 8.13
N LEU A 41 -10.34 2.01 8.65
CA LEU A 41 -10.80 0.86 7.90
C LEU A 41 -12.01 0.23 8.63
N THR A 42 -12.74 -0.62 7.90
CA THR A 42 -13.85 -1.38 8.47
C THR A 42 -13.37 -2.45 9.45
N GLU A 43 -14.26 -2.95 10.32
CA GLU A 43 -13.92 -4.04 11.25
C GLU A 43 -13.46 -5.31 10.56
N LYS A 44 -14.01 -5.59 9.39
CA LYS A 44 -13.64 -6.76 8.58
C LYS A 44 -12.19 -6.72 8.13
N ASP A 45 -11.62 -5.52 8.05
CA ASP A 45 -10.25 -5.26 7.62
C ASP A 45 -9.32 -4.91 8.80
N SER A 46 -9.68 -5.29 10.04
CA SER A 46 -8.91 -4.96 11.26
C SER A 46 -7.47 -5.44 11.23
N ALA A 47 -7.20 -6.63 10.71
CA ALA A 47 -5.85 -7.15 10.54
C ALA A 47 -5.05 -6.32 9.52
N LEU A 48 -5.67 -5.93 8.41
CA LEU A 48 -5.06 -5.05 7.41
C LEU A 48 -4.78 -3.67 8.01
N LYS A 49 -5.71 -3.11 8.80
CA LYS A 49 -5.51 -1.86 9.54
C LYS A 49 -4.27 -1.91 10.41
N ALA A 50 -4.13 -2.95 11.25
CA ALA A 50 -2.98 -3.11 12.12
C ALA A 50 -1.66 -3.21 11.33
N ASN A 51 -1.65 -3.95 10.23
CA ASN A 51 -0.49 -4.04 9.35
C ASN A 51 -0.13 -2.68 8.75
N MET A 52 -1.10 -1.93 8.22
CA MET A 52 -0.86 -0.61 7.63
C MET A 52 -0.29 0.39 8.64
N GLU A 53 -0.87 0.43 9.86
CA GLU A 53 -0.36 1.30 10.92
C GLU A 53 1.06 0.90 11.35
N ASN A 54 1.29 -0.39 11.65
CA ASN A 54 2.57 -0.86 12.17
C ASN A 54 3.70 -0.72 11.15
N HIS A 55 3.46 -1.03 9.88
CA HIS A 55 4.47 -0.86 8.84
C HIS A 55 4.85 0.61 8.67
N LEU A 56 3.88 1.52 8.59
CA LEU A 56 4.19 2.94 8.45
C LEU A 56 4.90 3.50 9.69
N VAL A 57 4.54 3.05 10.90
CA VAL A 57 5.25 3.40 12.15
C VAL A 57 6.70 2.97 12.06
N ASN A 58 6.98 1.72 11.66
CA ASN A 58 8.35 1.19 11.54
C ASN A 58 9.13 1.91 10.44
N ASP A 59 8.53 2.12 9.27
CA ASP A 59 9.15 2.82 8.14
C ASP A 59 9.51 4.29 8.48
N LEU A 60 8.73 4.94 9.35
CA LEU A 60 9.03 6.27 9.88
C LEU A 60 10.14 6.20 10.93
N ALA A 61 10.14 5.19 11.81
CA ALA A 61 11.16 4.99 12.83
C ALA A 61 12.55 4.74 12.21
N ASP A 62 12.61 3.96 11.12
CA ASP A 62 13.84 3.74 10.34
C ASP A 62 14.44 5.03 9.77
N ARG A 63 13.65 6.10 9.67
CA ARG A 63 14.08 7.44 9.25
C ARG A 63 14.30 8.42 10.40
N GLY A 64 14.27 7.90 11.63
CA GLY A 64 14.54 8.67 12.84
C GLY A 64 13.34 9.43 13.39
N TYR A 65 12.11 9.18 12.90
CA TYR A 65 10.90 9.76 13.46
C TYR A 65 10.39 8.94 14.64
N HIS A 66 9.90 9.60 15.69
CA HIS A 66 9.11 8.93 16.71
C HIS A 66 7.66 8.83 16.21
N ALA A 67 7.23 7.62 15.86
CA ALA A 67 5.89 7.35 15.37
C ALA A 67 5.16 6.32 16.24
N ILE A 68 3.86 6.46 16.41
CA ILE A 68 3.01 5.58 17.20
C ILE A 68 1.72 5.24 16.46
N SER A 69 1.21 4.02 16.67
CA SER A 69 -0.07 3.59 16.13
C SER A 69 -1.22 4.11 17.00
N ALA A 70 -2.25 4.68 16.37
CA ALA A 70 -3.45 5.13 17.08
C ALA A 70 -4.20 3.95 17.72
N ALA A 71 -4.21 2.78 17.06
CA ALA A 71 -4.84 1.59 17.62
C ALA A 71 -4.12 1.08 18.88
N LEU A 72 -2.80 1.26 18.98
CA LEU A 72 -2.03 0.89 20.16
C LEU A 72 -2.33 1.81 21.35
N VAL A 73 -2.47 3.12 21.11
CA VAL A 73 -2.67 4.13 22.17
C VAL A 73 -4.10 4.17 22.66
N PHE A 74 -5.06 4.12 21.75
CA PHE A 74 -6.48 4.35 22.05
C PHE A 74 -7.36 3.11 21.90
N GLY A 75 -6.79 2.01 21.36
CA GLY A 75 -7.52 0.80 21.01
C GLY A 75 -8.10 0.85 19.60
N ALA A 76 -8.32 -0.32 19.00
CA ALA A 76 -8.70 -0.48 17.59
C ALA A 76 -10.00 0.24 17.19
N ASN A 77 -10.92 0.46 18.13
CA ASN A 77 -12.26 1.02 17.90
C ASN A 77 -12.57 2.28 18.71
N ALA A 78 -11.56 2.89 19.34
CA ALA A 78 -11.75 4.00 20.28
C ALA A 78 -12.48 5.20 19.66
N TYR A 79 -12.24 5.47 18.38
CA TYR A 79 -12.77 6.66 17.71
C TYR A 79 -14.23 6.58 17.27
N ARG A 80 -14.83 5.39 17.27
CA ARG A 80 -16.21 5.20 16.78
C ARG A 80 -17.28 5.88 17.61
N LYS A 81 -16.98 6.12 18.88
CA LYS A 81 -17.92 6.69 19.85
C LYS A 81 -17.63 8.14 20.19
N LEU A 82 -16.58 8.71 19.60
CA LEU A 82 -16.13 10.06 19.86
C LEU A 82 -16.69 11.02 18.83
N SER A 83 -17.03 12.22 19.26
CA SER A 83 -17.31 13.35 18.39
C SER A 83 -16.01 13.83 17.73
N GLU A 84 -16.13 14.58 16.63
CA GLU A 84 -15.00 15.17 15.92
C GLU A 84 -14.10 15.99 16.84
N LYS A 85 -14.71 16.78 17.73
CA LYS A 85 -13.97 17.59 18.72
C LYS A 85 -13.18 16.71 19.69
N GLU A 86 -13.78 15.65 20.21
CA GLU A 86 -13.11 14.74 21.16
C GLU A 86 -11.93 14.04 20.51
N ILE A 87 -12.01 13.69 19.23
CA ILE A 87 -10.90 13.10 18.48
C ILE A 87 -9.71 14.08 18.38
N VAL A 88 -9.98 15.33 18.00
CA VAL A 88 -8.95 16.36 17.88
C VAL A 88 -8.33 16.68 19.26
N ASP A 89 -9.16 16.77 20.29
CA ASP A 89 -8.69 17.00 21.67
C ASP A 89 -7.83 15.83 22.18
N GLN A 90 -8.17 14.59 21.85
CA GLN A 90 -7.33 13.42 22.17
C GLN A 90 -5.97 13.49 21.50
N PHE A 91 -5.90 13.86 20.20
CA PHE A 91 -4.62 14.02 19.52
C PHE A 91 -3.77 15.12 20.16
N ARG A 92 -4.36 16.27 20.49
CA ARG A 92 -3.65 17.37 21.18
C ARG A 92 -3.13 16.94 22.55
N ASN A 93 -3.95 16.22 23.31
CA ASN A 93 -3.60 15.77 24.67
C ASN A 93 -2.58 14.61 24.66
N SER A 94 -2.45 13.87 23.57
CA SER A 94 -1.46 12.78 23.43
C SER A 94 -0.04 13.27 23.15
N GLY A 95 0.15 14.59 22.95
CA GLY A 95 1.47 15.17 22.69
C GLY A 95 2.00 14.88 21.27
N VAL A 96 1.13 14.48 20.34
CA VAL A 96 1.51 14.34 18.91
C VAL A 96 1.41 15.69 18.23
N ASP A 97 2.35 15.96 17.34
CA ASP A 97 2.40 17.17 16.54
C ASP A 97 1.89 16.96 15.11
N ALA A 98 1.83 15.71 14.67
CA ALA A 98 1.29 15.33 13.37
C ALA A 98 0.48 14.03 13.42
N VAL A 99 -0.54 13.92 12.55
CA VAL A 99 -1.31 12.69 12.34
C VAL A 99 -1.25 12.32 10.86
N ILE A 100 -0.83 11.08 10.57
CA ILE A 100 -0.96 10.49 9.24
C ILE A 100 -2.14 9.54 9.24
N THR A 101 -3.18 9.85 8.46
CA THR A 101 -4.30 8.94 8.27
C THR A 101 -4.03 7.98 7.11
N ILE A 102 -4.53 6.74 7.22
CA ILE A 102 -4.55 5.74 6.16
C ILE A 102 -5.99 5.25 6.03
N VAL A 103 -6.66 5.62 4.95
CA VAL A 103 -8.07 5.33 4.72
C VAL A 103 -8.22 4.35 3.57
N LEU A 104 -8.94 3.24 3.79
CA LEU A 104 -9.36 2.37 2.70
C LEU A 104 -10.63 2.95 2.08
N LEU A 105 -10.49 3.57 0.91
CA LEU A 105 -11.61 4.18 0.18
C LEU A 105 -12.50 3.13 -0.48
N ASP A 106 -11.86 2.11 -1.09
CA ASP A 106 -12.56 1.08 -1.84
C ASP A 106 -11.71 -0.19 -1.96
N LYS A 107 -12.40 -1.33 -2.13
CA LYS A 107 -11.82 -2.65 -2.33
C LYS A 107 -12.63 -3.38 -3.38
N GLN A 108 -12.07 -3.52 -4.57
CA GLN A 108 -12.71 -4.14 -5.72
C GLN A 108 -12.14 -5.52 -5.97
N LYS A 109 -13.00 -6.53 -5.96
CA LYS A 109 -12.66 -7.89 -6.32
C LYS A 109 -13.10 -8.14 -7.75
N GLU A 110 -12.17 -8.57 -8.60
CA GLU A 110 -12.42 -8.90 -9.99
C GLU A 110 -12.16 -10.40 -10.21
N GLU A 111 -13.03 -11.06 -10.94
CA GLU A 111 -12.86 -12.45 -11.34
C GLU A 111 -12.71 -12.52 -12.85
N LEU A 112 -11.56 -13.01 -13.31
CA LEU A 112 -11.25 -13.19 -14.72
C LEU A 112 -11.31 -14.68 -15.05
N TYR A 113 -12.15 -15.05 -16.02
CA TYR A 113 -12.13 -16.38 -16.57
C TYR A 113 -10.93 -16.57 -17.50
N VAL A 114 -10.09 -17.54 -17.20
CA VAL A 114 -8.97 -17.96 -18.05
C VAL A 114 -9.40 -19.22 -18.80
N PRO A 115 -9.58 -19.14 -20.11
CA PRO A 115 -9.91 -20.32 -20.91
C PRO A 115 -8.72 -21.30 -20.90
N PRO A 116 -8.97 -22.59 -21.16
CA PRO A 116 -7.89 -23.56 -21.28
C PRO A 116 -6.89 -23.12 -22.34
N ALA A 117 -5.59 -23.23 -22.02
CA ALA A 117 -4.52 -22.79 -22.91
C ALA A 117 -4.57 -23.57 -24.21
N ILE A 118 -4.85 -22.89 -25.31
CA ILE A 118 -4.67 -23.43 -26.65
C ILE A 118 -3.17 -23.37 -26.93
N VAL A 119 -2.45 -24.45 -26.67
CA VAL A 119 -1.05 -24.57 -27.07
C VAL A 119 -1.05 -24.77 -28.58
N ASN A 120 -0.90 -23.68 -29.31
CA ASN A 120 -0.62 -23.73 -30.76
C ASN A 120 0.81 -24.22 -30.97
N ASN A 121 1.01 -25.53 -30.94
CA ASN A 121 2.25 -26.15 -31.39
C ASN A 121 2.00 -26.80 -32.74
N PRO A 122 2.35 -26.17 -33.86
CA PRO A 122 2.12 -26.73 -35.19
C PRO A 122 3.15 -27.82 -35.55
N SER A 123 3.80 -28.43 -34.55
CA SER A 123 4.76 -29.49 -34.83
C SER A 123 4.06 -30.84 -34.96
N SER A 124 4.29 -31.50 -36.09
CA SER A 124 4.31 -32.95 -36.42
C SER A 124 3.37 -33.94 -35.68
N SER A 125 2.59 -33.52 -34.71
CA SER A 125 1.69 -34.40 -33.94
C SER A 125 0.29 -34.49 -34.56
N TYR A 126 0.04 -33.78 -35.66
CA TYR A 126 -1.26 -33.71 -36.30
C TYR A 126 -1.37 -34.52 -37.59
N ASP A 127 -0.39 -35.35 -37.88
CA ASP A 127 -0.35 -36.12 -39.12
C ASP A 127 -1.38 -37.27 -39.14
N HIS A 128 -1.98 -37.58 -37.96
CA HIS A 128 -3.00 -38.62 -37.81
C HIS A 128 -4.24 -38.10 -37.08
N VAL A 129 -5.41 -38.48 -37.59
CA VAL A 129 -6.72 -38.03 -37.05
C VAL A 129 -6.91 -38.37 -35.55
N ASP A 130 -6.44 -39.55 -35.12
CA ASP A 130 -6.51 -40.01 -33.73
C ASP A 130 -5.69 -39.11 -32.79
N LYS A 131 -4.49 -38.74 -33.19
CA LYS A 131 -3.64 -37.83 -32.41
C LYS A 131 -4.18 -36.40 -32.39
N TYR A 132 -4.69 -35.94 -33.53
CA TYR A 132 -5.37 -34.63 -33.61
C TYR A 132 -6.59 -34.61 -32.72
N TYR A 133 -7.44 -35.62 -32.76
CA TYR A 133 -8.64 -35.74 -31.96
C TYR A 133 -8.31 -35.70 -30.45
N SER A 134 -7.39 -36.57 -29.98
CA SER A 134 -7.00 -36.63 -28.58
C SER A 134 -6.46 -35.27 -28.07
N ALA A 135 -5.52 -34.67 -28.82
CA ALA A 135 -4.95 -33.40 -28.44
C ALA A 135 -5.95 -32.24 -28.45
N THR A 136 -6.98 -32.33 -29.30
CA THR A 136 -8.02 -31.31 -29.42
C THR A 136 -9.14 -31.54 -28.41
N TYR A 137 -9.49 -32.80 -28.16
CA TYR A 137 -10.51 -33.17 -27.20
C TYR A 137 -10.17 -32.65 -25.80
N ASP A 138 -8.96 -32.91 -25.31
CA ASP A 138 -8.51 -32.42 -24.00
C ASP A 138 -8.52 -30.89 -23.92
N LYS A 139 -8.25 -30.17 -24.99
CA LYS A 139 -8.30 -28.71 -25.05
C LYS A 139 -9.71 -28.15 -25.04
N VAL A 140 -10.62 -28.78 -25.76
CA VAL A 140 -12.01 -28.31 -25.88
C VAL A 140 -12.82 -28.63 -24.64
N PHE A 141 -12.56 -29.76 -24.01
CA PHE A 141 -13.31 -30.25 -22.84
C PHE A 141 -12.61 -30.00 -21.51
N SER A 142 -11.38 -29.48 -21.50
CA SER A 142 -10.74 -29.02 -20.26
C SER A 142 -11.49 -27.78 -19.75
N PRO A 143 -11.93 -27.78 -18.50
CA PRO A 143 -12.56 -26.61 -17.92
C PRO A 143 -11.52 -25.49 -17.80
N GLY A 144 -11.88 -24.27 -18.18
CA GLY A 144 -11.13 -23.08 -17.80
C GLY A 144 -11.20 -22.86 -16.29
N TYR A 145 -10.44 -21.90 -15.81
CA TYR A 145 -10.45 -21.54 -14.38
C TYR A 145 -10.64 -20.04 -14.18
N TYR A 146 -11.10 -19.66 -13.00
CA TYR A 146 -11.23 -18.27 -12.62
C TYR A 146 -10.02 -17.82 -11.81
N VAL A 147 -9.46 -16.68 -12.17
CA VAL A 147 -8.45 -15.98 -11.38
C VAL A 147 -9.13 -14.80 -10.70
N SER A 148 -8.98 -14.73 -9.39
CA SER A 148 -9.54 -13.64 -8.61
C SER A 148 -8.44 -12.67 -8.25
N THR A 149 -8.58 -11.41 -8.60
CA THR A 149 -7.66 -10.32 -8.23
C THR A 149 -8.37 -9.30 -7.34
N THR A 150 -7.62 -8.61 -6.49
CA THR A 150 -8.19 -7.59 -5.60
C THR A 150 -7.44 -6.27 -5.75
N ASN A 151 -8.17 -5.21 -6.07
CA ASN A 151 -7.68 -3.84 -6.10
C ASN A 151 -8.06 -3.11 -4.81
N TYR A 152 -7.10 -2.40 -4.22
CA TYR A 152 -7.31 -1.55 -3.05
C TYR A 152 -7.02 -0.10 -3.41
N PHE A 153 -7.92 0.80 -3.00
CA PHE A 153 -7.81 2.24 -3.22
C PHE A 153 -7.66 2.94 -1.88
N TRP A 154 -6.54 3.62 -1.71
CA TRP A 154 -6.18 4.26 -0.46
C TRP A 154 -6.12 5.76 -0.58
N GLU A 155 -6.43 6.44 0.52
CA GLU A 155 -6.12 7.84 0.73
C GLU A 155 -5.33 7.99 2.02
N SER A 156 -4.25 8.77 1.97
CA SER A 156 -3.44 9.06 3.15
C SER A 156 -3.23 10.56 3.24
N ASN A 157 -3.46 11.11 4.43
CA ASN A 157 -3.40 12.52 4.68
C ASN A 157 -2.46 12.80 5.86
N LEU A 158 -1.68 13.88 5.78
CA LEU A 158 -0.87 14.40 6.88
C LEU A 158 -1.51 15.67 7.41
N PHE A 159 -1.86 15.65 8.68
CA PHE A 159 -2.39 16.80 9.41
C PHE A 159 -1.38 17.32 10.45
N GLU A 160 -1.24 18.63 10.56
CA GLU A 160 -0.57 19.29 11.67
C GLU A 160 -1.58 19.53 12.80
N VAL A 161 -1.40 18.86 13.94
CA VAL A 161 -2.37 18.86 15.05
C VAL A 161 -2.55 20.25 15.68
N ASN A 162 -1.45 20.97 15.87
CA ASN A 162 -1.48 22.29 16.52
C ASN A 162 -2.24 23.34 15.71
N GLN A 163 -2.22 23.23 14.38
CA GLN A 163 -2.87 24.18 13.48
C GLN A 163 -4.20 23.65 12.94
N ASP A 164 -4.53 22.39 13.27
CA ASP A 164 -5.69 21.67 12.72
C ASP A 164 -5.74 21.78 11.19
N LYS A 165 -4.59 21.49 10.56
CA LYS A 165 -4.36 21.79 9.16
C LYS A 165 -3.93 20.58 8.36
N LEU A 166 -4.63 20.31 7.26
CA LEU A 166 -4.20 19.37 6.24
C LEU A 166 -3.02 19.97 5.44
N VAL A 167 -1.88 19.29 5.45
CA VAL A 167 -0.68 19.74 4.74
C VAL A 167 -0.27 18.85 3.57
N TYR A 168 -0.78 17.62 3.55
CA TYR A 168 -0.52 16.66 2.48
C TYR A 168 -1.67 15.69 2.32
N SER A 169 -1.96 15.32 1.07
CA SER A 169 -2.91 14.26 0.72
C SER A 169 -2.34 13.45 -0.44
N ALA A 170 -2.50 12.13 -0.38
CA ALA A 170 -2.08 11.23 -1.45
C ALA A 170 -3.11 10.11 -1.64
N ARG A 171 -3.25 9.66 -2.88
CA ARG A 171 -4.00 8.47 -3.23
C ARG A 171 -3.07 7.43 -3.85
N THR A 172 -3.22 6.20 -3.40
CA THR A 172 -2.50 5.06 -3.94
C THR A 172 -3.47 3.96 -4.36
N LYS A 173 -3.04 3.14 -5.30
CA LYS A 173 -3.75 1.93 -5.73
C LYS A 173 -2.81 0.75 -5.59
N SER A 174 -3.25 -0.30 -4.89
CA SER A 174 -2.56 -1.59 -4.85
C SER A 174 -3.34 -2.60 -5.69
N PHE A 175 -2.65 -3.25 -6.62
CA PHE A 175 -3.21 -4.28 -7.48
C PHE A 175 -2.75 -5.65 -7.01
N ASP A 176 -3.68 -6.48 -6.61
CA ASP A 176 -3.50 -7.88 -6.20
C ASP A 176 -2.22 -8.13 -5.37
N PRO A 177 -2.06 -7.44 -4.23
CA PRO A 177 -0.85 -7.55 -3.43
C PRO A 177 -0.68 -8.98 -2.90
N ALA A 178 0.55 -9.50 -2.95
CA ALA A 178 0.87 -10.86 -2.55
C ALA A 178 0.56 -11.16 -1.07
N SER A 179 0.57 -10.10 -0.23
CA SER A 179 0.18 -10.19 1.18
C SER A 179 -0.19 -8.81 1.73
N ALA A 180 -0.91 -8.79 2.86
CA ALA A 180 -1.21 -7.56 3.59
C ALA A 180 0.06 -6.85 4.09
N ASN A 181 1.09 -7.61 4.48
CA ASN A 181 2.39 -7.05 4.91
C ASN A 181 3.11 -6.36 3.75
N MET A 182 3.19 -7.01 2.58
CA MET A 182 3.80 -6.44 1.39
C MET A 182 3.08 -5.15 0.97
N GLN A 183 1.74 -5.19 0.93
CA GLN A 183 0.91 -4.02 0.63
C GLN A 183 1.16 -2.86 1.58
N ALA A 184 1.22 -3.13 2.88
CA ALA A 184 1.45 -2.11 3.91
C ALA A 184 2.83 -1.48 3.76
N HIS A 185 3.87 -2.29 3.58
CA HIS A 185 5.24 -1.83 3.38
C HIS A 185 5.39 -1.00 2.09
N GLU A 186 4.90 -1.49 0.96
CA GLU A 186 4.95 -0.74 -0.31
C GLU A 186 4.24 0.60 -0.21
N ASN A 187 3.05 0.62 0.43
CA ASN A 187 2.28 1.85 0.61
C ASN A 187 3.02 2.84 1.52
N GLY A 188 3.56 2.37 2.65
CA GLY A 188 4.34 3.19 3.60
C GLY A 188 5.56 3.83 2.93
N LEU A 189 6.38 3.03 2.25
CA LEU A 189 7.55 3.53 1.53
C LEU A 189 7.20 4.55 0.44
N LEU A 190 6.10 4.33 -0.29
CA LEU A 190 5.62 5.24 -1.33
C LEU A 190 5.23 6.60 -0.74
N LEU A 191 4.45 6.61 0.34
CA LEU A 191 4.03 7.82 1.04
C LEU A 191 5.22 8.60 1.59
N ILE A 192 6.12 7.93 2.30
CA ILE A 192 7.31 8.58 2.88
C ILE A 192 8.19 9.16 1.79
N ARG A 193 8.43 8.41 0.71
CA ARG A 193 9.22 8.89 -0.43
C ARG A 193 8.61 10.13 -1.07
N ASP A 194 7.28 10.16 -1.27
CA ASP A 194 6.60 11.32 -1.87
C ASP A 194 6.61 12.52 -0.91
N MET A 195 6.35 12.32 0.39
CA MET A 195 6.45 13.39 1.40
C MET A 195 7.88 13.95 1.50
N THR A 196 8.92 13.10 1.42
CA THR A 196 10.32 13.53 1.40
C THR A 196 10.63 14.33 0.13
N LYS A 197 10.20 13.85 -1.05
CA LYS A 197 10.35 14.57 -2.33
C LYS A 197 9.66 15.94 -2.30
N LYS A 198 8.51 16.04 -1.64
CA LYS A 198 7.78 17.30 -1.45
C LYS A 198 8.33 18.15 -0.31
N LYS A 199 9.43 17.73 0.34
CA LYS A 199 10.09 18.42 1.46
C LYS A 199 9.19 18.61 2.68
N LEU A 200 8.28 17.68 2.94
CA LEU A 200 7.47 17.65 4.16
C LEU A 200 8.17 16.87 5.26
N LEU A 201 8.80 15.75 4.90
CA LEU A 201 9.65 14.96 5.77
C LEU A 201 11.13 15.15 5.42
N LYS A 202 12.01 15.03 6.40
CA LYS A 202 13.48 15.01 6.25
C LYS A 202 14.00 13.70 6.85
N ASP A 203 14.99 13.10 6.23
CA ASP A 203 15.70 12.01 6.87
C ASP A 203 16.41 12.57 8.12
N GLN A 204 16.10 12.01 9.29
CA GLN A 204 16.65 12.45 10.57
C GLN A 204 17.83 11.54 11.01
N VAL A 205 18.03 10.42 10.33
CA VAL A 205 19.17 9.53 10.58
C VAL A 205 20.42 10.26 10.08
N LYS A 206 21.33 10.58 11.01
CA LYS A 206 22.66 11.05 10.67
C LYS A 206 23.37 9.95 9.87
N LYS A 207 23.79 10.25 8.65
CA LYS A 207 24.79 9.43 7.97
C LYS A 207 26.13 9.66 8.71
N ASP A 208 26.48 8.67 9.54
CA ASP A 208 27.85 8.60 10.07
C ASP A 208 28.84 8.30 8.94
#